data_f26bb5f1d606646543d7180f457e7480
#
_entry.id   f26bb5f1d606646543d7180f457e7480
#
_cell.length_a   1.000
_cell.length_b   1.000
_cell.length_c   1.000
_cell.angle_alpha   90.00
_cell.angle_beta   90.00
_cell.angle_gamma   90.00
#
_symmetry.space_group_name_H-M   'P 1'
#
loop_
_entity.id
_entity.type
_entity.pdbx_description
1 polymer ?
#
loop_
_entity_poly.entity_id
_entity_poly.type
_entity_poly.pdbx_seq_one_letter_code
_entity_poly.pdbx_strand_id
1 'polypeptide(L)' 'MKHLELVRKMVQEKIPDKRVRNVWFLSVDIQDNILYGISGNNNKFFAVAKISPKGDVEIIR' A
#
# COMPACT_ATOMS: atom_id res chain seq x y z
N MET A 1 -2.99 -9.78 -10.30
CA MET A 1 -4.42 -9.63 -10.01
C MET A 1 -4.80 -8.16 -10.08
N LYS A 2 -5.97 -7.88 -10.65
CA LYS A 2 -6.42 -6.50 -10.86
C LYS A 2 -6.54 -5.71 -9.56
N HIS A 3 -6.92 -6.38 -8.48
CA HIS A 3 -7.05 -5.73 -7.18
C HIS A 3 -5.73 -5.12 -6.70
N LEU A 4 -4.63 -5.87 -6.82
CA LEU A 4 -3.33 -5.38 -6.38
C LEU A 4 -2.80 -4.26 -7.28
N GLU A 5 -3.12 -4.30 -8.58
CA GLU A 5 -2.73 -3.23 -9.48
C GLU A 5 -3.41 -1.92 -9.10
N LEU A 6 -4.70 -1.99 -8.73
CA LEU A 6 -5.43 -0.82 -8.31
C LEU A 6 -4.84 -0.25 -7.02
N VAL A 7 -4.55 -1.12 -6.05
CA VAL A 7 -3.95 -0.70 -4.80
C VAL A 7 -2.59 -0.03 -5.05
N ARG A 8 -1.78 -0.61 -5.94
CA ARG A 8 -0.48 -0.05 -6.28
C ARG A 8 -0.62 1.36 -6.84
N LYS A 9 -1.59 1.59 -7.71
CA LYS A 9 -1.83 2.92 -8.27
C LYS A 9 -2.25 3.91 -7.19
N MET A 10 -3.15 3.50 -6.31
CA MET A 10 -3.61 4.35 -5.22
C MET A 10 -2.46 4.75 -4.30
N VAL A 11 -1.59 3.79 -3.99
CA VAL A 11 -0.43 4.03 -3.14
C VAL A 11 0.57 4.94 -3.85
N GLN A 12 0.80 4.71 -5.15
CA GLN A 12 1.75 5.53 -5.91
C GLN A 12 1.34 7.01 -5.93
N GLU A 13 0.05 7.28 -5.98
CA GLU A 13 -0.45 8.64 -5.95
C GLU A 13 -0.13 9.35 -4.63
N LYS A 14 -0.04 8.59 -3.54
CA LYS A 14 0.27 9.13 -2.22
C LYS A 14 1.76 9.27 -1.98
N ILE A 15 2.60 8.61 -2.80
CA ILE A 15 4.06 8.66 -2.66
C ILE A 15 4.67 8.99 -4.02
N PRO A 16 4.49 10.23 -4.52
CA PRO A 16 5.01 10.57 -5.85
C PRO A 16 6.53 10.68 -5.89
N ASP A 17 7.17 10.80 -4.74
CA ASP A 17 8.63 10.93 -4.64
C ASP A 17 9.38 9.61 -4.70
N LYS A 18 8.67 8.47 -4.66
CA LYS A 18 9.30 7.16 -4.72
C LYS A 18 8.53 6.26 -5.68
N ARG A 19 9.26 5.36 -6.33
CA ARG A 19 8.64 4.40 -7.23
C ARG A 19 8.10 3.22 -6.43
N VAL A 20 6.80 2.98 -6.53
CA VAL A 20 6.15 1.82 -5.93
C VAL A 20 6.14 0.70 -6.96
N ARG A 21 6.93 -0.35 -6.71
CA ARG A 21 6.99 -1.49 -7.62
C ARG A 21 5.97 -2.56 -7.26
N ASN A 22 5.88 -2.87 -5.98
CA ASN A 22 4.97 -3.91 -5.52
C ASN A 22 4.28 -3.51 -4.23
N VAL A 23 3.08 -4.03 -4.04
CA VAL A 23 2.38 -3.96 -2.76
C VAL A 23 2.04 -5.39 -2.35
N TRP A 24 2.10 -5.67 -1.04
CA TRP A 24 1.89 -7.01 -0.51
C TRP A 24 0.84 -6.93 0.59
N PHE A 25 -0.15 -7.82 0.53
CA PHE A 25 -1.11 -7.91 1.61
C PHE A 25 -0.40 -8.35 2.89
N LEU A 26 -0.59 -7.61 3.98
CA LEU A 26 0.00 -7.94 5.27
C LEU A 26 -1.05 -8.48 6.24
N SER A 27 -2.07 -7.67 6.53
CA SER A 27 -3.09 -8.05 7.49
C SER A 27 -4.27 -7.09 7.43
N VAL A 28 -5.29 -7.41 8.25
CA VAL A 28 -6.44 -6.54 8.46
C VAL A 28 -6.43 -6.20 9.96
N ASP A 29 -6.55 -4.92 10.30
CA ASP A 29 -6.55 -4.52 11.70
C ASP A 29 -7.96 -4.62 12.31
N ILE A 30 -8.09 -4.27 13.60
CA ILE A 30 -9.37 -4.40 14.31
C ILE A 30 -10.42 -3.41 13.83
N GLN A 31 -10.03 -2.40 13.06
CA GLN A 31 -10.94 -1.41 12.48
C GLN A 31 -11.27 -1.72 11.02
N ASP A 32 -10.94 -2.92 10.58
CA ASP A 32 -11.14 -3.38 9.20
C ASP A 32 -10.31 -2.62 8.16
N ASN A 33 -9.25 -1.95 8.57
CA ASN A 33 -8.30 -1.39 7.62
C ASN A 33 -7.41 -2.49 7.09
N ILE A 34 -7.12 -2.45 5.80
CA ILE A 34 -6.24 -3.43 5.17
C ILE A 34 -4.85 -2.82 5.11
N LEU A 35 -3.86 -3.59 5.55
CA LEU A 35 -2.47 -3.15 5.57
C LEU A 35 -1.69 -3.82 4.45
N TYR A 36 -0.99 -3.00 3.66
CA TYR A 36 -0.13 -3.49 2.57
C TYR A 36 1.30 -3.02 2.81
N GLY A 37 2.25 -3.92 2.64
CA GLY A 37 3.66 -3.54 2.60
C GLY A 37 3.99 -2.98 1.22
N ILE A 38 4.79 -1.91 1.18
CA ILE A 38 5.16 -1.24 -0.06
C ILE A 38 6.65 -1.45 -0.32
N SER A 39 6.98 -1.98 -1.48
CA SER A 39 8.36 -2.20 -1.85
C SER A 39 8.74 -1.43 -3.11
N GLY A 40 10.02 -1.06 -3.17
CA GLY A 40 10.62 -0.42 -4.33
C GLY A 40 11.49 -1.38 -5.12
N ASN A 41 12.63 -0.89 -5.61
CA ASN A 41 13.47 -1.63 -6.56
C ASN A 41 14.16 -2.86 -5.96
N ASN A 42 14.33 -2.93 -4.65
CA ASN A 42 15.13 -3.99 -4.02
C ASN A 42 14.30 -4.99 -3.23
N ASN A 43 13.00 -5.03 -3.46
CA ASN A 43 12.07 -5.94 -2.78
C ASN A 43 12.00 -5.79 -1.26
N LYS A 44 12.54 -4.70 -0.74
CA LYS A 44 12.42 -4.41 0.69
C LYS A 44 11.28 -3.44 0.92
N PHE A 45 10.53 -3.65 1.97
CA PHE A 45 9.47 -2.72 2.34
C PHE A 45 10.09 -1.43 2.85
N PHE A 46 9.62 -0.31 2.34
CA PHE A 46 10.05 0.99 2.84
C PHE A 46 8.91 1.75 3.52
N ALA A 47 7.69 1.25 3.40
CA ALA A 47 6.52 1.88 4.00
C ALA A 47 5.38 0.88 4.06
N VAL A 48 4.30 1.27 4.75
CA VAL A 48 3.07 0.49 4.83
C VAL A 48 1.92 1.39 4.40
N ALA A 49 1.02 0.85 3.59
CA ALA A 49 -0.21 1.54 3.23
C ALA A 49 -1.36 0.96 4.03
N LYS A 50 -2.13 1.83 4.66
CA LYS A 50 -3.31 1.46 5.42
C LYS A 50 -4.52 1.97 4.67
N ILE A 51 -5.38 1.06 4.22
CA ILE A 51 -6.55 1.41 3.43
C ILE A 51 -7.81 1.12 4.23
N SER A 52 -8.61 2.17 4.46
CA SER A 52 -9.84 2.05 5.24
C SER A 52 -10.95 1.38 4.41
N PRO A 53 -12.00 0.88 5.07
CA PRO A 53 -13.16 0.34 4.34
C PRO A 53 -13.80 1.36 3.40
N LYS A 54 -13.59 2.65 3.64
CA LYS A 54 -14.12 3.72 2.78
C LYS A 54 -13.22 4.02 1.60
N GLY A 55 -12.03 3.42 1.55
CA GLY A 55 -11.08 3.64 0.47
C GLY A 55 -10.04 4.72 0.74
N ASP A 56 -9.97 5.25 1.97
CA ASP A 56 -8.94 6.23 2.32
C ASP A 56 -7.60 5.55 2.50
N VAL A 57 -6.55 6.16 1.95
CA VAL A 57 -5.20 5.61 2.00
C VAL A 57 -4.32 6.45 2.89
N GLU A 58 -3.69 5.81 3.86
CA GLU A 58 -2.71 6.45 4.75
C GLU A 58 -1.38 5.74 4.59
N ILE A 59 -0.31 6.51 4.43
CA ILE A 59 1.04 5.94 4.26
C ILE A 59 1.79 6.09 5.57
N ILE A 60 2.31 4.97 6.06
CA ILE A 60 3.10 4.91 7.29
C ILE A 60 4.52 4.56 6.88
N ARG A 61 5.43 5.50 7.07
CA ARG A 61 6.83 5.30 6.68
C ARG A 61 7.72 5.03 7.88
#